data_ccd3c861a14c63c5fd08cc69fe3c696a
#
_entry.id   ccd3c861a14c63c5fd08cc69fe3c696a
#
_cell.length_a   1.000
_cell.length_b   1.000
_cell.length_c   1.000
_cell.angle_alpha   90.00
_cell.angle_beta   90.00
_cell.angle_gamma   90.00
#
_symmetry.space_group_name_H-M   'P 1'
#
loop_
_entity.id
_entity.type
_entity.pdbx_description
1 polymer ?
#
loop_
_entity_poly.entity_id
_entity_poly.type
_entity_poly.pdbx_seq_one_letter_code
_entity_poly.pdbx_strand_id
1 'polypeptide(L)'
;SINNLPAGANVPFVHSHKTNEEVYGILSGKGKVIIDGEEITLTAGDWIRISPSAKRQFFAAEDSEISFVCVQTKENSLEKFTANDAVVY
;
A
#
# COMPACT_ATOMS: atom_id res chain seq x y z
N SER A 1 3.75 10.18 -1.75
CA SER A 1 4.97 10.15 -0.90
C SER A 1 5.77 8.90 -1.17
N ILE A 2 7.05 8.96 -0.87
CA ILE A 2 7.93 7.81 -0.98
C ILE A 2 8.38 7.47 0.43
N ASN A 3 8.26 6.21 0.79
CA ASN A 3 8.51 5.75 2.15
C ASN A 3 9.50 4.60 2.16
N ASN A 4 10.25 4.48 3.22
CA ASN A 4 11.16 3.36 3.42
C ASN A 4 11.04 2.87 4.85
N LEU A 5 10.91 1.56 5.01
CA LEU A 5 10.94 0.93 6.32
C LEU A 5 12.18 0.03 6.36
N PRO A 6 13.09 0.26 7.28
CA PRO A 6 14.25 -0.61 7.43
C PRO A 6 13.84 -2.04 7.78
N ALA A 7 14.74 -2.98 7.57
CA ALA A 7 14.48 -4.38 7.88
C ALA A 7 13.95 -4.52 9.31
N GLY A 8 12.90 -5.27 9.45
CA GLY A 8 12.27 -5.52 10.75
C GLY A 8 11.40 -4.40 11.28
N ALA A 9 11.35 -3.25 10.61
CA ALA A 9 10.56 -2.12 11.07
C ALA A 9 9.11 -2.22 10.61
N ASN A 10 8.25 -1.46 11.25
CA ASN A 10 6.85 -1.39 10.85
C ASN A 10 6.30 -0.02 11.13
N VAL A 11 5.14 0.27 10.57
CA VAL A 11 4.39 1.43 10.94
C VAL A 11 3.82 1.15 12.32
N PRO A 12 4.01 2.01 13.28
CA PRO A 12 3.69 1.66 14.67
C PRO A 12 2.20 1.56 15.01
N PHE A 13 1.32 1.88 14.10
CA PHE A 13 -0.11 1.79 14.39
C PHE A 13 -0.90 1.52 13.13
N VAL A 14 -2.06 0.96 13.30
CA VAL A 14 -3.01 0.71 12.24
C VAL A 14 -3.76 2.00 11.96
N HIS A 15 -3.96 2.32 10.70
CA HIS A 15 -4.71 3.52 10.35
C HIS A 15 -5.61 3.29 9.13
N SER A 16 -6.54 4.22 8.94
CA SER A 16 -7.41 4.22 7.78
C SER A 16 -7.70 5.67 7.40
N HIS A 17 -8.29 5.87 6.24
CA HIS A 17 -8.69 7.20 5.78
C HIS A 17 -10.21 7.24 5.61
N LYS A 18 -10.78 8.42 5.58
CA LYS A 18 -12.24 8.54 5.43
C LYS A 18 -12.67 8.63 3.99
N THR A 19 -11.96 9.36 3.17
CA THR A 19 -12.42 9.66 1.82
C THR A 19 -11.44 9.34 0.72
N ASN A 20 -10.18 9.15 1.05
CA ASN A 20 -9.19 8.93 0.01
C ASN A 20 -8.83 7.46 -0.08
N GLU A 21 -8.74 6.95 -1.28
CA GLU A 21 -8.14 5.64 -1.44
C GLU A 21 -6.66 5.82 -1.71
N GLU A 22 -5.89 4.80 -1.43
CA GLU A 22 -4.45 4.83 -1.62
C GLU A 22 -4.02 3.75 -2.57
N VAL A 23 -3.06 4.09 -3.42
CA VAL A 23 -2.42 3.12 -4.28
C VAL A 23 -0.97 3.04 -3.84
N TYR A 24 -0.49 1.86 -3.57
CA TYR A 24 0.88 1.66 -3.13
C TYR A 24 1.63 0.85 -4.18
N GLY A 25 2.82 1.32 -4.53
CA GLY A 25 3.70 0.58 -5.42
C GLY A 25 4.98 0.25 -4.70
N ILE A 26 5.36 -1.01 -4.70
CA ILE A 26 6.56 -1.46 -4.00
C ILE A 26 7.76 -1.28 -4.93
N LEU A 27 8.69 -0.42 -4.52
CA LEU A 27 9.82 -0.06 -5.34
C LEU A 27 11.02 -0.99 -5.13
N SER A 28 11.24 -1.40 -3.90
CA SER A 28 12.35 -2.30 -3.61
C SER A 28 12.09 -3.06 -2.32
N GLY A 29 12.79 -4.15 -2.13
CA GLY A 29 12.72 -4.91 -0.90
C GLY A 29 11.49 -5.80 -0.81
N LYS A 30 11.16 -6.19 0.41
CA LYS A 30 10.01 -7.04 0.66
C LYS A 30 9.45 -6.82 2.04
N GLY A 31 8.20 -7.17 2.22
CA GLY A 31 7.52 -7.01 3.49
C GLY A 31 6.11 -7.52 3.38
N LYS A 32 5.22 -6.94 4.16
CA LYS A 32 3.82 -7.31 4.12
C LYS A 32 2.95 -6.16 4.55
N VAL A 33 1.68 -6.25 4.23
CA VAL A 33 0.68 -5.32 4.74
C VAL A 33 -0.47 -6.16 5.31
N ILE A 34 -1.01 -5.72 6.42
CA ILE A 34 -2.21 -6.34 6.98
C ILE A 34 -3.35 -5.38 6.71
N ILE A 35 -4.36 -5.85 5.98
CA ILE A 35 -5.51 -5.04 5.60
C ILE A 35 -6.75 -5.71 6.18
N ASP A 36 -7.40 -5.04 7.13
CA ASP A 36 -8.59 -5.55 7.81
C ASP A 36 -8.36 -6.98 8.32
N GLY A 37 -7.18 -7.22 8.86
CA GLY A 37 -6.86 -8.52 9.42
C GLY A 37 -6.28 -9.53 8.44
N GLU A 38 -6.26 -9.19 7.16
CA GLU A 38 -5.75 -10.12 6.16
C GLU A 38 -4.31 -9.76 5.80
N GLU A 39 -3.41 -10.73 5.88
CA GLU A 39 -2.00 -10.48 5.63
C GLU A 39 -1.67 -10.72 4.16
N ILE A 40 -1.02 -9.76 3.54
CA ILE A 40 -0.63 -9.84 2.14
C ILE A 40 0.88 -9.61 2.05
N THR A 41 1.59 -10.56 1.44
CA THR A 41 3.04 -10.45 1.24
C THR A 41 3.32 -9.52 0.07
N LEU A 42 4.33 -8.66 0.24
CA LEU A 42 4.69 -7.66 -0.76
C LEU A 42 6.14 -7.83 -1.20
N THR A 43 6.38 -7.69 -2.50
CA THR A 43 7.72 -7.68 -3.05
C THR A 43 7.83 -6.58 -4.09
N ALA A 44 9.05 -6.22 -4.49
CA ALA A 44 9.26 -5.19 -5.49
C ALA A 44 8.45 -5.47 -6.75
N GLY A 45 7.81 -4.46 -7.26
CA GLY A 45 6.96 -4.57 -8.44
C GLY A 45 5.49 -4.77 -8.14
N ASP A 46 5.13 -5.05 -6.89
CA ASP A 46 3.72 -5.22 -6.54
C ASP A 46 3.03 -3.88 -6.41
N TRP A 47 1.77 -3.85 -6.80
CA TRP A 47 0.93 -2.66 -6.63
C TRP A 47 -0.38 -3.08 -5.97
N ILE A 48 -0.83 -2.27 -5.02
CA ILE A 48 -2.10 -2.55 -4.36
C ILE A 48 -2.90 -1.27 -4.20
N ARG A 49 -4.20 -1.41 -4.23
CA ARG A 49 -5.13 -0.32 -3.96
C ARG A 49 -5.86 -0.63 -2.67
N ILE A 50 -5.91 0.32 -1.78
CA ILE A 50 -6.56 0.13 -0.49
C ILE A 50 -7.70 1.13 -0.37
N SER A 51 -8.89 0.63 -0.06
CA SER A 51 -10.08 1.45 0.11
C SER A 51 -9.95 2.36 1.31
N PRO A 52 -10.61 3.51 1.31
CA PRO A 52 -10.45 4.49 2.41
C PRO A 52 -10.73 3.92 3.78
N SER A 53 -11.78 3.13 3.92
CA SER A 53 -12.18 2.63 5.23
C SER A 53 -11.40 1.41 5.69
N ALA A 54 -10.60 0.82 4.84
CA ALA A 54 -9.85 -0.38 5.23
C ALA A 54 -8.73 0.01 6.19
N LYS A 55 -8.56 -0.77 7.23
CA LYS A 55 -7.49 -0.55 8.19
C LYS A 55 -6.24 -1.25 7.69
N ARG A 56 -5.11 -0.57 7.71
CA ARG A 56 -3.88 -1.10 7.14
C ARG A 56 -2.69 -0.83 8.02
N GLN A 57 -1.74 -1.74 7.98
CA GLN A 57 -0.47 -1.56 8.65
C GLN A 57 0.62 -2.27 7.85
N PHE A 58 1.69 -1.56 7.56
CA PHE A 58 2.79 -2.08 6.75
C PHE A 58 3.95 -2.53 7.63
N PHE A 59 4.63 -3.58 7.20
CA PHE A 59 5.78 -4.16 7.89
C PHE A 59 6.86 -4.46 6.88
N ALA A 60 8.12 -4.13 7.19
CA ALA A 60 9.24 -4.64 6.41
C ALA A 60 9.53 -6.06 6.83
N ALA A 61 10.11 -6.85 5.95
CA ALA A 61 10.54 -8.20 6.31
C ALA A 61 11.68 -8.10 7.32
N GLU A 62 11.90 -9.16 8.08
CA GLU A 62 12.96 -9.13 9.09
C GLU A 62 14.33 -9.03 8.48
N ASP A 63 14.50 -9.54 7.29
CA ASP A 63 15.79 -9.57 6.62
C ASP A 63 15.86 -8.61 5.42
N SER A 64 14.92 -7.70 5.27
CA SER A 64 14.90 -6.79 4.13
C SER A 64 14.17 -5.51 4.45
N GLU A 65 14.67 -4.40 3.93
CA GLU A 65 13.92 -3.15 3.95
C GLU A 65 12.79 -3.23 2.93
N ILE A 66 11.87 -2.31 2.97
CA ILE A 66 10.86 -2.18 1.94
C ILE A 66 10.69 -0.70 1.62
N SER A 67 10.77 -0.35 0.35
CA SER A 67 10.51 1.01 -0.10
C SER A 67 9.26 1.02 -0.96
N PHE A 68 8.40 1.98 -0.74
CA PHE A 68 7.16 2.03 -1.50
C PHE A 68 6.71 3.47 -1.72
N VAL A 69 5.99 3.68 -2.80
CA VAL A 69 5.37 4.96 -3.09
C VAL A 69 3.89 4.84 -2.74
N CYS A 70 3.34 5.90 -2.16
CA CYS A 70 1.92 5.95 -1.85
C CYS A 70 1.31 7.15 -2.56
N VAL A 71 0.26 6.90 -3.34
CA VAL A 71 -0.49 7.93 -4.01
C VAL A 71 -1.89 7.93 -3.44
N GLN A 72 -2.34 9.05 -2.91
CA GLN A 72 -3.69 9.16 -2.38
C GLN A 72 -4.56 9.83 -3.41
N THR A 73 -5.74 9.29 -3.63
CA THR A 73 -6.68 9.85 -4.58
C THR A 73 -8.06 9.87 -3.97
N LYS A 74 -8.94 10.69 -4.52
CA LYS A 74 -10.29 10.71 -4.08
C LYS A 74 -10.94 9.42 -4.53
N GLU A 75 -11.75 8.84 -3.69
CA GLU A 75 -12.42 7.59 -4.01
C GLU A 75 -13.15 7.70 -5.33
N ASN A 76 -13.04 6.68 -6.16
CA ASN A 76 -13.67 6.59 -7.47
C ASN A 76 -13.09 7.54 -8.52
N SER A 77 -12.09 8.32 -8.17
CA SER A 77 -11.53 9.23 -9.17
C SER A 77 -10.82 8.48 -10.29
N LEU A 78 -10.25 7.33 -9.99
CA LEU A 78 -9.56 6.57 -11.01
C LEU A 78 -10.50 5.98 -12.04
N GLU A 79 -11.71 5.69 -11.67
CA GLU A 79 -12.64 5.15 -12.61
C GLU A 79 -12.97 6.09 -13.72
N LYS A 80 -12.91 7.38 -13.47
CA LYS A 80 -13.24 8.35 -14.48
C LYS A 80 -12.18 8.50 -15.53
N PHE A 81 -10.96 8.21 -15.20
CA PHE A 81 -9.97 8.36 -16.13
C PHE A 81 -9.67 7.14 -16.82
N THR A 82 -9.87 6.08 -16.18
CA THR A 82 -9.27 4.90 -16.70
C THR A 82 -10.19 3.89 -16.88
N ALA A 83 -11.29 4.24 -17.25
CA ALA A 83 -12.31 3.35 -17.37
C ALA A 83 -11.85 2.09 -17.81
N ASN A 84 -10.94 2.03 -18.52
CA ASN A 84 -10.65 0.83 -18.96
C ASN A 84 -9.34 0.46 -18.66
N ASP A 85 -8.68 0.99 -17.95
CA ASP A 85 -7.44 0.63 -17.79
C ASP A 85 -7.16 0.06 -16.81
N ALA A 86 -7.76 -0.43 -16.54
CA ALA A 86 -7.34 -1.18 -15.93
C ALA A 86 -6.30 -1.03 -15.28
N VAL A 87 -6.39 -0.59 -14.64
CA VAL A 87 -5.69 -0.45 -13.79
C VAL A 87 -5.30 -1.55 -13.28
N VAL A 88 -4.32 -1.97 -13.42
CA VAL A 88 -3.99 -2.93 -13.10
C VAL A 88 -3.19 -2.98 -12.01
N TYR A 89 -3.40 -3.58 -11.10
CA TYR A 89 -2.71 -3.68 -9.88
C TYR A 89 -2.13 -5.05 -9.68
#